data_8eeaa3ba90aeaf8c8339a9b135eeaf21
#
_entry.id   8eeaa3ba90aeaf8c8339a9b135eeaf21
#
_cell.length_a   1.000
_cell.length_b   1.000
_cell.length_c   1.000
_cell.angle_alpha   90.00
_cell.angle_beta   90.00
_cell.angle_gamma   90.00
#
_symmetry.space_group_name_H-M   'P 1'
#
loop_
_entity.id
_entity.type
_entity.pdbx_description
1 polymer ?
#
loop_
_entity_poly.entity_id
_entity_poly.type
_entity_poly.pdbx_seq_one_letter_code
_entity_poly.pdbx_strand_id
1 'polypeptide(L)'
;MATKFGDDFTVGDVLDAGRITVTETHVVNWAGLTGDFYPLHMDKEYAAQTRFGERLAHGPMIFALAVGRVALSGVGGDAAIAWLGADNLQMIAPVRIGDTISVTVEVRE
;
A
#
# COMPACT_ATOMS: atom_id res chain seq x y z
N MET A 1 -21.47 3.11 3.69
CA MET A 1 -20.63 4.31 3.88
C MET A 1 -21.18 5.46 3.08
N ALA A 2 -21.07 6.65 3.63
CA ALA A 2 -21.54 7.85 2.95
C ALA A 2 -20.60 8.23 1.82
N THR A 3 -21.19 8.63 0.68
CA THR A 3 -20.40 9.17 -0.44
C THR A 3 -20.01 10.61 -0.14
N LYS A 4 -18.74 10.95 -0.36
CA LYS A 4 -18.22 12.31 -0.23
C LYS A 4 -17.78 12.86 -1.58
N PHE A 5 -18.09 14.11 -1.80
CA PHE A 5 -17.62 14.85 -2.97
C PHE A 5 -16.51 15.82 -2.53
N GLY A 6 -15.82 16.43 -3.49
CA GLY A 6 -14.69 17.31 -3.20
C GLY A 6 -14.98 18.38 -2.15
N ASP A 7 -16.16 18.96 -2.20
CA ASP A 7 -16.56 20.01 -1.27
C ASP A 7 -16.85 19.51 0.15
N ASP A 8 -16.97 18.19 0.33
CA ASP A 8 -17.22 17.57 1.63
C ASP A 8 -15.94 17.34 2.44
N PHE A 9 -14.78 17.62 1.85
CA PHE A 9 -13.48 17.47 2.52
C PHE A 9 -12.94 18.83 2.95
N THR A 10 -12.34 18.85 4.13
CA THR A 10 -11.66 20.02 4.68
C THR A 10 -10.17 19.74 4.74
N VAL A 11 -9.35 20.69 4.34
CA VAL A 11 -7.89 20.57 4.46
C VAL A 11 -7.55 20.32 5.92
N GLY A 12 -6.71 19.31 6.15
CA GLY A 12 -6.35 18.87 7.49
C GLY A 12 -7.15 17.67 7.98
N ASP A 13 -8.24 17.30 7.29
CA ASP A 13 -8.97 16.07 7.65
C ASP A 13 -8.04 14.86 7.58
N VAL A 14 -8.08 14.03 8.62
CA VAL A 14 -7.35 12.78 8.69
C VAL A 14 -8.35 11.64 8.75
N LEU A 15 -8.18 10.69 7.84
CA LEU A 15 -9.09 9.57 7.68
C LEU A 15 -8.33 8.27 7.92
N ASP A 16 -8.91 7.40 8.75
CA ASP A 16 -8.33 6.07 8.99
C ASP A 16 -8.87 5.11 7.93
N ALA A 17 -7.98 4.62 7.09
CA ALA A 17 -8.33 3.66 6.04
C ALA A 17 -8.10 2.21 6.47
N GLY A 18 -7.82 1.98 7.75
CA GLY A 18 -7.71 0.65 8.33
C GLY A 18 -6.33 0.03 8.21
N ARG A 19 -6.28 -1.27 8.36
CA ARG A 19 -5.03 -2.04 8.42
C ARG A 19 -5.12 -3.25 7.51
N ILE A 20 -3.94 -3.72 7.09
CA ILE A 20 -3.84 -4.99 6.37
C ILE A 20 -2.52 -5.67 6.74
N THR A 21 -2.58 -6.97 7.01
CA THR A 21 -1.38 -7.78 7.20
C THR A 21 -0.86 -8.22 5.84
N VAL A 22 0.42 -7.97 5.60
CA VAL A 22 1.08 -8.38 4.36
C VAL A 22 1.40 -9.87 4.46
N THR A 23 0.89 -10.65 3.53
CA THR A 23 1.03 -12.11 3.54
C THR A 23 1.89 -12.61 2.39
N GLU A 24 2.32 -13.87 2.49
CA GLU A 24 3.00 -14.59 1.39
C GLU A 24 2.16 -14.55 0.12
N THR A 25 0.85 -14.69 0.25
CA THR A 25 -0.08 -14.65 -0.91
C THR A 25 0.01 -13.31 -1.64
N HIS A 26 0.08 -12.21 -0.91
CA HIS A 26 0.25 -10.88 -1.52
C HIS A 26 1.54 -10.82 -2.36
N VAL A 27 2.64 -11.27 -1.79
CA VAL A 27 3.94 -11.20 -2.45
C VAL A 27 3.97 -12.05 -3.71
N VAL A 28 3.48 -13.28 -3.64
CA VAL A 28 3.43 -14.20 -4.78
C VAL A 28 2.52 -13.66 -5.89
N ASN A 29 1.35 -13.18 -5.52
CA ASN A 29 0.40 -12.63 -6.49
C ASN A 29 0.96 -11.38 -7.16
N TRP A 30 1.62 -10.50 -6.41
CA TRP A 30 2.24 -9.31 -6.97
C TRP A 30 3.36 -9.65 -7.94
N ALA A 31 4.23 -10.59 -7.56
CA ALA A 31 5.29 -11.06 -8.44
C ALA A 31 4.73 -11.63 -9.74
N GLY A 32 3.67 -12.42 -9.64
CA GLY A 32 3.00 -13.00 -10.81
C GLY A 32 2.34 -11.95 -11.70
N LEU A 33 1.76 -10.93 -11.07
CA LEU A 33 1.09 -9.84 -11.80
C LEU A 33 2.08 -8.94 -12.53
N THR A 34 3.19 -8.61 -11.89
CA THR A 34 4.14 -7.61 -12.39
C THR A 34 5.36 -8.21 -13.10
N GLY A 35 5.66 -9.48 -12.83
CA GLY A 35 6.90 -10.10 -13.29
C GLY A 35 8.10 -9.80 -12.38
N ASP A 36 7.89 -9.14 -11.26
CA ASP A 36 8.97 -8.79 -10.33
C ASP A 36 9.26 -9.94 -9.37
N PHE A 37 10.08 -10.89 -9.84
CA PHE A 37 10.56 -12.02 -9.07
C PHE A 37 11.95 -11.77 -8.47
N TYR A 38 12.29 -10.54 -8.19
CA TYR A 38 13.59 -10.19 -7.64
C TYR A 38 13.86 -11.02 -6.37
N PRO A 39 15.07 -11.59 -6.23
CA PRO A 39 15.36 -12.56 -5.15
C PRO A 39 15.14 -12.05 -3.73
N LEU A 40 15.30 -10.76 -3.49
CA LEU A 40 15.03 -10.18 -2.17
C LEU A 40 13.58 -10.44 -1.73
N HIS A 41 12.66 -10.54 -2.67
CA HIS A 41 11.25 -10.76 -2.40
C HIS A 41 10.88 -12.25 -2.44
N MET A 42 11.59 -13.04 -3.24
CA MET A 42 11.14 -14.38 -3.62
C MET A 42 12.05 -15.51 -3.15
N ASP A 43 13.29 -15.21 -2.80
CA ASP A 43 14.29 -16.23 -2.44
C ASP A 43 14.72 -16.06 -0.99
N LYS A 44 14.21 -16.92 -0.14
CA LYS A 44 14.49 -16.91 1.31
C LYS A 44 15.98 -17.02 1.61
N GLU A 45 16.69 -17.87 0.88
CA GLU A 45 18.13 -18.10 1.12
C GLU A 45 18.95 -16.87 0.70
N TYR A 46 18.58 -16.26 -0.42
CA TYR A 46 19.20 -15.01 -0.86
C TYR A 46 18.95 -13.91 0.17
N ALA A 47 17.70 -13.72 0.58
CA ALA A 47 17.32 -12.66 1.50
C ALA A 47 17.98 -12.80 2.87
N ALA A 48 18.19 -14.03 3.33
CA ALA A 48 18.85 -14.29 4.61
C ALA A 48 20.28 -13.74 4.65
N GLN A 49 20.94 -13.61 3.50
CA GLN A 49 22.31 -13.13 3.39
C GLN A 49 22.39 -11.61 3.17
N THR A 50 21.26 -10.95 3.03
CA THR A 50 21.23 -9.48 2.91
C THR A 50 21.22 -8.85 4.31
N ARG A 51 21.45 -7.54 4.35
CA ARG A 51 21.38 -6.78 5.60
C ARG A 51 20.02 -6.84 6.27
N PHE A 52 18.96 -7.22 5.53
CA PHE A 52 17.60 -7.32 6.05
C PHE A 52 17.33 -8.64 6.76
N GLY A 53 18.09 -9.69 6.44
CA GLY A 53 18.01 -11.00 7.09
C GLY A 53 16.83 -11.85 6.67
N GLU A 54 15.87 -11.29 5.97
CA GLU A 54 14.67 -11.99 5.52
C GLU A 54 14.07 -11.30 4.30
N ARG A 55 13.12 -11.98 3.65
CA ARG A 55 12.44 -11.44 2.47
C ARG A 55 11.64 -10.19 2.81
N LEU A 56 11.70 -9.23 1.92
CA LEU A 56 10.91 -8.01 2.03
C LEU A 56 9.75 -8.03 1.04
N ALA A 57 8.66 -7.40 1.42
CA ALA A 57 7.58 -7.12 0.49
C ALA A 57 8.03 -6.08 -0.53
N HIS A 58 7.48 -6.14 -1.74
CA HIS A 58 7.75 -5.17 -2.79
C HIS A 58 7.24 -3.79 -2.38
N GLY A 59 8.09 -2.76 -2.49
CA GLY A 59 7.69 -1.39 -2.14
C GLY A 59 6.47 -0.89 -2.91
N PRO A 60 6.46 -1.01 -4.25
CA PRO A 60 5.28 -0.61 -5.03
C PRO A 60 4.00 -1.35 -4.65
N MET A 61 4.12 -2.62 -4.23
CA MET A 61 2.97 -3.37 -3.75
C MET A 61 2.39 -2.75 -2.48
N ILE A 62 3.23 -2.31 -1.55
CA ILE A 62 2.77 -1.68 -0.31
C ILE A 62 1.97 -0.42 -0.62
N PHE A 63 2.44 0.39 -1.57
CA PHE A 63 1.69 1.54 -2.06
C PHE A 63 0.33 1.11 -2.63
N ALA A 64 0.32 0.08 -3.47
CA ALA A 64 -0.91 -0.43 -4.06
C ALA A 64 -1.89 -0.96 -3.01
N LEU A 65 -1.39 -1.65 -1.98
CA LEU A 65 -2.22 -2.12 -0.88
C LEU A 65 -2.82 -0.94 -0.11
N ALA A 66 -2.05 0.11 0.11
CA ALA A 66 -2.53 1.33 0.77
C ALA A 66 -3.65 1.98 -0.06
N VAL A 67 -3.47 2.10 -1.37
CA VAL A 67 -4.49 2.62 -2.27
C VAL A 67 -5.76 1.77 -2.20
N GLY A 68 -5.60 0.44 -2.13
CA GLY A 68 -6.73 -0.48 -1.99
C GLY A 68 -7.49 -0.25 -0.69
N ARG A 69 -6.80 0.00 0.43
CA ARG A 69 -7.46 0.30 1.71
C ARG A 69 -8.23 1.62 1.63
N VAL A 70 -7.66 2.62 0.98
CA VAL A 70 -8.35 3.91 0.77
C VAL A 70 -9.63 3.70 -0.05
N ALA A 71 -9.55 2.92 -1.12
CA ALA A 71 -10.71 2.60 -1.96
C ALA A 71 -11.78 1.87 -1.15
N LEU A 72 -11.36 0.87 -0.36
CA LEU A 72 -12.28 0.06 0.46
C LEU A 72 -12.93 0.88 1.57
N SER A 73 -12.27 1.93 2.06
CA SER A 73 -12.80 2.77 3.13
C SER A 73 -14.04 3.56 2.70
N GLY A 74 -14.25 3.68 1.40
CA GLY A 74 -15.36 4.46 0.86
C GLY A 74 -15.14 5.97 0.85
N VAL A 75 -13.93 6.42 1.12
CA VAL A 75 -13.59 7.86 1.15
C VAL A 75 -14.00 8.54 -0.15
N GLY A 76 -13.69 7.94 -1.30
CA GLY A 76 -14.09 8.48 -2.59
C GLY A 76 -15.56 8.24 -2.91
N GLY A 77 -16.18 7.21 -2.34
CA GLY A 77 -17.53 6.77 -2.62
C GLY A 77 -17.75 6.64 -4.13
N ASP A 78 -18.92 7.00 -4.59
CA ASP A 78 -19.25 7.00 -6.02
C ASP A 78 -18.73 8.24 -6.74
N ALA A 79 -18.14 9.18 -6.02
CA ALA A 79 -17.63 10.43 -6.60
C ALA A 79 -16.26 10.24 -7.28
N ALA A 80 -15.54 9.16 -6.94
CA ALA A 80 -14.24 8.89 -7.56
C ALA A 80 -14.41 8.45 -9.01
N ILE A 81 -13.76 9.16 -9.93
CA ILE A 81 -13.88 8.92 -11.36
C ILE A 81 -12.62 8.26 -11.92
N ALA A 82 -11.44 8.75 -11.54
CA ALA A 82 -10.20 8.29 -12.10
C ALA A 82 -9.03 8.59 -11.17
N TRP A 83 -7.97 7.79 -11.29
CA TRP A 83 -6.69 8.04 -10.66
C TRP A 83 -5.89 8.98 -11.56
N LEU A 84 -5.47 10.12 -11.03
CA LEU A 84 -4.74 11.12 -11.81
C LEU A 84 -3.22 10.99 -11.65
N GLY A 85 -2.76 10.51 -10.51
CA GLY A 85 -1.33 10.36 -10.29
C GLY A 85 -0.94 10.42 -8.83
N ALA A 86 0.36 10.37 -8.60
CA ALA A 86 0.95 10.50 -7.28
C ALA A 86 2.26 11.28 -7.39
N ASP A 87 2.51 12.16 -6.43
CA ASP A 87 3.75 12.91 -6.36
C ASP A 87 4.49 12.53 -5.08
N ASN A 88 5.82 12.56 -5.14
CA ASN A 88 6.70 12.40 -3.99
C ASN A 88 6.45 11.10 -3.20
N LEU A 89 6.36 9.99 -3.93
CA LEU A 89 6.24 8.67 -3.31
C LEU A 89 7.57 8.28 -2.67
N GLN A 90 7.56 7.95 -1.37
CA GLN A 90 8.75 7.58 -0.63
C GLN A 90 8.55 6.26 0.11
N MET A 91 9.55 5.38 0.03
CA MET A 91 9.61 4.13 0.78
C MET A 91 10.64 4.30 1.91
N ILE A 92 10.16 4.70 3.09
CA ILE A 92 11.03 5.11 4.19
C ILE A 92 11.48 3.95 5.08
N ALA A 93 10.79 2.82 5.04
CA ALA A 93 11.13 1.66 5.85
C ALA A 93 10.76 0.38 5.12
N PRO A 94 11.52 -0.71 5.33
CA PRO A 94 11.15 -1.99 4.74
C PRO A 94 9.91 -2.57 5.41
N VAL A 95 9.12 -3.30 4.63
CA VAL A 95 7.98 -4.07 5.11
C VAL A 95 8.28 -5.55 4.90
N ARG A 96 8.13 -6.33 5.95
CA ARG A 96 8.37 -7.77 5.94
C ARG A 96 7.06 -8.53 5.80
N ILE A 97 7.14 -9.72 5.24
CA ILE A 97 5.99 -10.62 5.19
C ILE A 97 5.56 -10.92 6.62
N GLY A 98 4.28 -10.72 6.92
CA GLY A 98 3.74 -10.85 8.26
C GLY A 98 3.54 -9.52 8.99
N ASP A 99 4.12 -8.44 8.48
CA ASP A 99 3.89 -7.12 9.06
C ASP A 99 2.46 -6.65 8.78
N THR A 100 1.89 -5.92 9.72
CA THR A 100 0.59 -5.28 9.54
C THR A 100 0.82 -3.79 9.32
N ILE A 101 0.34 -3.29 8.19
CA ILE A 101 0.43 -1.86 7.86
C ILE A 101 -0.89 -1.17 8.19
N SER A 102 -0.80 0.03 8.73
CA SER A 102 -1.95 0.92 8.96
C SER A 102 -1.91 2.02 7.92
N VAL A 103 -3.08 2.39 7.41
CA VAL A 103 -3.18 3.37 6.34
C VAL A 103 -4.02 4.55 6.81
N THR A 104 -3.46 5.74 6.69
CA THR A 104 -4.18 6.99 6.96
C THR A 104 -4.11 7.89 5.76
N VAL A 105 -5.12 8.71 5.59
CA VAL A 105 -5.20 9.71 4.52
C VAL A 105 -5.40 11.07 5.15
N GLU A 106 -4.58 12.02 4.74
CA GLU A 106 -4.72 13.41 5.17
C GLU A 106 -5.06 14.27 3.96
N VAL A 107 -6.09 15.09 4.10
CA VAL A 107 -6.48 16.04 3.05
C VAL A 107 -5.60 17.27 3.13
N ARG A 108 -4.83 17.55 2.08
CA ARG A 108 -3.87 18.64 2.03
C ARG A 108 -4.32 19.83 1.18
N GLU A 109 -5.11 19.59 0.16
CA GLU A 109 -5.60 20.62 -0.74
C GLU A 109 -6.79 20.16 -1.59
#